data_5d911d49911c347ace80fcca4ddc8999
#
_entry.id   5d911d49911c347ace80fcca4ddc8999
#
_cell.length_a   1.000
_cell.length_b   1.000
_cell.length_c   1.000
_cell.angle_alpha   90.00
_cell.angle_beta   90.00
_cell.angle_gamma   90.00
#
_symmetry.space_group_name_H-M   'P 1'
#
loop_
_entity.id
_entity.type
_entity.pdbx_description
1 polymer ?
#
loop_
_entity_poly.entity_id
_entity_poly.type
_entity_poly.pdbx_seq_one_letter_code
_entity_poly.pdbx_strand_id
1 'polypeptide(L)'
;AYAADALLEVSRSRPRLFPIIADARHPARYAGTVEADLSWLIQDVASAEQAQIATANRRFLADDGMSMIFIKPRSIDATASPSTVFADVEAELTDTYEITARVSMDTTHEDHRAIIAKVR
;
A
#
# COMPACT_ATOMS: atom_id res chain seq x y z
N ALA A 1 18.62 0.96 -2.55
CA ALA A 1 19.57 1.27 -3.62
C ALA A 1 19.46 0.27 -4.76
N TYR A 2 19.51 -1.00 -4.45
CA TYR A 2 19.46 -2.05 -5.48
C TYR A 2 18.13 -2.09 -6.24
N ALA A 3 17.01 -2.02 -5.53
CA ALA A 3 15.69 -2.03 -6.15
C ALA A 3 15.43 -0.75 -6.94
N ALA A 4 15.92 0.39 -6.46
CA ALA A 4 15.78 1.66 -7.16
C ALA A 4 16.54 1.67 -8.47
N ASP A 5 17.75 1.11 -8.50
CA ASP A 5 18.55 1.02 -9.73
C ASP A 5 17.88 0.13 -10.76
N ALA A 6 17.32 -1.01 -10.34
CA ALA A 6 16.59 -1.91 -11.22
C ALA A 6 15.33 -1.25 -11.79
N LEU A 7 14.59 -0.51 -10.97
CA LEU A 7 13.40 0.21 -11.40
C LEU A 7 13.74 1.29 -12.41
N LEU A 8 14.79 2.06 -12.18
CA LEU A 8 15.25 3.10 -13.10
C LEU A 8 15.63 2.50 -14.47
N GLU A 9 16.31 1.36 -14.45
CA GLU A 9 16.69 0.66 -15.68
C GLU A 9 15.47 0.23 -16.49
N VAL A 10 14.48 -0.38 -15.83
CA VAL A 10 13.24 -0.81 -16.48
C VAL A 10 12.45 0.38 -17.02
N SER A 11 12.43 1.50 -16.28
CA SER A 11 11.68 2.69 -16.67
C SER A 11 12.17 3.33 -17.97
N ARG A 12 13.43 3.13 -18.32
CA ARG A 12 14.01 3.66 -19.58
C ARG A 12 13.32 3.10 -20.83
N SER A 13 12.83 1.86 -20.76
CA SER A 13 12.16 1.19 -21.87
C SER A 13 10.63 1.23 -21.76
N ARG A 14 10.08 1.84 -20.71
CA ARG A 14 8.63 1.88 -20.44
C ARG A 14 8.17 3.33 -20.21
N PRO A 15 7.64 4.00 -21.23
CA PRO A 15 7.33 5.43 -21.15
C PRO A 15 6.22 5.78 -20.15
N ARG A 16 5.42 4.80 -19.72
CA ARG A 16 4.36 5.00 -18.73
C ARG A 16 4.78 4.63 -17.30
N LEU A 17 6.00 4.22 -17.11
CA LEU A 17 6.55 3.89 -15.79
C LEU A 17 7.42 5.06 -15.31
N PHE A 18 6.98 5.71 -14.23
CA PHE A 18 7.65 6.87 -13.65
C PHE A 18 8.13 6.52 -12.23
N PRO A 19 9.41 6.19 -12.06
CA PRO A 19 9.93 5.87 -10.73
C PRO A 19 10.06 7.12 -9.88
N ILE A 20 9.66 7.01 -8.61
CA ILE A 20 9.79 8.06 -7.62
C ILE A 20 10.48 7.47 -6.40
N ILE A 21 11.60 8.05 -6.00
CA ILE A 21 12.34 7.64 -4.82
C ILE A 21 11.97 8.57 -3.67
N ALA A 22 11.04 8.13 -2.83
CA ALA A 22 10.51 8.96 -1.76
C ALA A 22 9.94 8.08 -0.64
N ASP A 23 9.64 8.70 0.50
CA ASP A 23 9.02 8.04 1.63
C ASP A 23 7.49 8.11 1.48
N ALA A 24 6.84 6.95 1.36
CA ALA A 24 5.40 6.87 1.17
C ALA A 24 4.59 7.39 2.37
N ARG A 25 5.22 7.57 3.53
CA ARG A 25 4.58 8.19 4.70
C ARG A 25 4.32 9.69 4.50
N HIS A 26 4.99 10.30 3.54
CA HIS A 26 4.95 11.75 3.31
C HIS A 26 4.53 12.08 1.88
N PRO A 27 3.28 11.78 1.48
CA PRO A 27 2.82 11.96 0.10
C PRO A 27 2.91 13.41 -0.40
N ALA A 28 2.85 14.38 0.49
CA ALA A 28 3.00 15.80 0.10
C ALA A 28 4.33 16.07 -0.62
N ARG A 29 5.37 15.30 -0.31
CA ARG A 29 6.70 15.48 -0.90
C ARG A 29 6.78 15.04 -2.36
N TYR A 30 5.90 14.15 -2.81
CA TYR A 30 5.89 13.67 -4.20
C TYR A 30 4.57 13.94 -4.93
N ALA A 31 3.64 14.63 -4.29
CA ALA A 31 2.31 14.88 -4.85
C ALA A 31 2.37 15.60 -6.21
N GLY A 32 3.35 16.47 -6.41
CA GLY A 32 3.51 17.21 -7.67
C GLY A 32 3.90 16.34 -8.86
N THR A 33 4.37 15.11 -8.63
CA THR A 33 4.79 14.20 -9.69
C THR A 33 3.82 13.05 -9.92
N VAL A 34 2.78 12.93 -9.09
CA VAL A 34 1.76 11.88 -9.20
C VAL A 34 0.47 12.50 -9.70
N GLU A 35 -0.12 11.90 -10.72
CA GLU A 35 -1.44 12.31 -11.19
C GLU A 35 -2.49 12.05 -10.11
N ALA A 36 -3.51 12.90 -10.05
CA ALA A 36 -4.66 12.69 -9.20
C ALA A 36 -5.72 11.84 -9.91
N ASP A 37 -6.73 11.43 -9.18
CA ASP A 37 -7.88 10.66 -9.69
C ASP A 37 -7.46 9.33 -10.30
N LEU A 38 -6.49 8.67 -9.69
CA LEU A 38 -6.05 7.35 -10.10
C LEU A 38 -7.13 6.29 -9.78
N SER A 39 -7.21 5.27 -10.64
CA SER A 39 -8.16 4.16 -10.45
C SER A 39 -7.69 3.16 -9.41
N TRP A 40 -6.39 2.95 -9.29
CA TRP A 40 -5.80 1.95 -8.40
C TRP A 40 -4.57 2.48 -7.68
N LEU A 41 -4.46 2.07 -6.42
CA LEU A 41 -3.26 2.20 -5.62
C LEU A 41 -2.90 0.81 -5.10
N ILE A 42 -1.66 0.39 -5.35
CA ILE A 42 -1.15 -0.89 -4.86
C ILE A 42 -0.05 -0.60 -3.86
N GLN A 43 -0.21 -1.09 -2.63
CA GLN A 43 0.73 -0.86 -1.54
C GLN A 43 1.34 -2.16 -1.06
N ASP A 44 2.65 -2.24 -1.15
CA ASP A 44 3.44 -3.36 -0.63
C ASP A 44 4.65 -2.78 0.11
N VAL A 45 4.47 -2.41 1.37
CA VAL A 45 5.49 -1.77 2.19
C VAL A 45 5.74 -2.56 3.46
N ALA A 46 6.99 -2.65 3.86
CA ALA A 46 7.40 -3.29 5.12
C ALA A 46 7.54 -2.21 6.21
N SER A 47 6.40 -1.73 6.72
CA SER A 47 6.35 -0.65 7.70
C SER A 47 5.37 -0.99 8.82
N ALA A 48 5.64 -0.51 10.02
CA ALA A 48 4.67 -0.57 11.11
C ALA A 48 3.46 0.34 10.87
N GLU A 49 3.57 1.29 9.94
CA GLU A 49 2.55 2.30 9.66
C GLU A 49 1.76 2.00 8.38
N GLN A 50 1.53 0.71 8.08
CA GLN A 50 0.91 0.31 6.81
C GLN A 50 -0.48 0.92 6.60
N ALA A 51 -1.31 0.97 7.63
CA ALA A 51 -2.64 1.58 7.54
C ALA A 51 -2.58 3.09 7.33
N GLN A 52 -1.70 3.76 8.05
CA GLN A 52 -1.51 5.21 7.95
C GLN A 52 -1.00 5.60 6.56
N ILE A 53 -0.10 4.81 5.99
CA ILE A 53 0.42 5.04 4.64
C ILE A 53 -0.71 4.93 3.61
N ALA A 54 -1.53 3.89 3.69
CA ALA A 54 -2.67 3.71 2.79
C ALA A 54 -3.67 4.85 2.90
N THR A 55 -3.95 5.31 4.10
CA THR A 55 -4.84 6.44 4.35
C THR A 55 -4.28 7.74 3.80
N ALA A 56 -3.00 8.00 4.03
CA ALA A 56 -2.33 9.22 3.56
C ALA A 56 -2.29 9.31 2.03
N ASN A 57 -2.10 8.18 1.36
CA ASN A 57 -2.00 8.12 -0.10
C ASN A 57 -3.35 8.00 -0.82
N ARG A 58 -4.45 7.92 -0.07
CA ARG A 58 -5.81 7.98 -0.65
C ARG A 58 -6.00 9.25 -1.49
N ARG A 59 -5.30 10.31 -1.17
CA ARG A 59 -5.39 11.59 -1.88
C ARG A 59 -5.17 11.49 -3.40
N PHE A 60 -4.48 10.44 -3.84
CA PHE A 60 -4.21 10.22 -5.27
C PHE A 60 -5.30 9.43 -5.99
N LEU A 61 -6.23 8.83 -5.25
CA LEU A 61 -7.29 8.01 -5.81
C LEU A 61 -8.51 8.84 -6.18
N ALA A 62 -9.19 8.44 -7.25
CA ALA A 62 -10.52 8.93 -7.59
C ALA A 62 -11.53 8.54 -6.50
N ASP A 63 -12.71 9.18 -6.50
CA ASP A 63 -13.75 8.91 -5.51
C ASP A 63 -14.29 7.48 -5.58
N ASP A 64 -14.16 6.81 -6.71
CA ASP A 64 -14.50 5.40 -6.92
C ASP A 64 -13.25 4.52 -7.04
N GLY A 65 -12.10 5.03 -6.63
CA GLY A 65 -10.83 4.34 -6.71
C GLY A 65 -10.74 3.11 -5.81
N MET A 66 -9.84 2.22 -6.18
CA MET A 66 -9.59 0.96 -5.48
C MET A 66 -8.17 0.93 -4.95
N SER A 67 -7.97 0.21 -3.86
CA SER A 67 -6.64 -0.03 -3.33
C SER A 67 -6.45 -1.52 -3.07
N MET A 68 -5.24 -2.00 -3.35
CA MET A 68 -4.79 -3.32 -2.93
C MET A 68 -3.64 -3.13 -1.94
N ILE A 69 -3.82 -3.61 -0.74
CA ILE A 69 -2.87 -3.42 0.36
C ILE A 69 -2.40 -4.78 0.84
N PHE A 70 -1.10 -5.00 0.76
CA PHE A 70 -0.46 -6.21 1.27
C PHE A 70 -0.07 -5.97 2.73
N ILE A 71 -0.71 -6.69 3.65
CA ILE A 71 -0.45 -6.57 5.07
C ILE A 71 0.56 -7.63 5.50
N LYS A 72 1.62 -7.16 6.12
CA LYS A 72 2.71 -7.98 6.65
C LYS A 72 2.68 -7.85 8.18
N PRO A 73 2.02 -8.77 8.91
CA PRO A 73 1.79 -8.60 10.35
C PRO A 73 3.05 -8.38 11.16
N ARG A 74 4.11 -9.10 10.84
CA ARG A 74 5.38 -9.00 11.59
C ARG A 74 6.10 -7.67 11.42
N SER A 75 5.83 -6.96 10.33
CA SER A 75 6.36 -5.61 10.13
C SER A 75 5.63 -4.57 10.98
N ILE A 76 4.40 -4.89 11.41
CA ILE A 76 3.57 -4.00 12.22
C ILE A 76 3.78 -4.29 13.70
N ASP A 77 3.65 -5.54 14.11
CA ASP A 77 3.88 -5.98 15.50
C ASP A 77 4.31 -7.44 15.50
N ALA A 78 5.58 -7.68 15.77
CA ALA A 78 6.15 -9.02 15.80
C ALA A 78 5.69 -9.84 17.01
N THR A 79 5.14 -9.20 18.04
CA THR A 79 4.70 -9.85 19.28
C THR A 79 3.23 -10.22 19.30
N ALA A 80 2.40 -9.55 18.49
CA ALA A 80 0.97 -9.83 18.41
C ALA A 80 0.68 -11.00 17.48
N SER A 81 -0.47 -11.65 17.67
CA SER A 81 -0.93 -12.67 16.72
C SER A 81 -1.27 -12.01 15.36
N PRO A 82 -1.03 -12.69 14.23
CA PRO A 82 -1.40 -12.14 12.93
C PRO A 82 -2.86 -11.73 12.82
N SER A 83 -3.78 -12.50 13.39
CA SER A 83 -5.21 -12.17 13.34
C SER A 83 -5.55 -10.87 14.07
N THR A 84 -4.87 -10.59 15.18
CA THR A 84 -5.03 -9.32 15.89
C THR A 84 -4.52 -8.15 15.06
N VAL A 85 -3.35 -8.31 14.43
CA VAL A 85 -2.77 -7.27 13.58
C VAL A 85 -3.68 -6.97 12.39
N PHE A 86 -4.19 -8.00 11.72
CA PHE A 86 -5.13 -7.81 10.60
C PHE A 86 -6.37 -7.05 11.03
N ALA A 87 -6.97 -7.40 12.18
CA ALA A 87 -8.15 -6.72 12.68
C ALA A 87 -7.86 -5.25 12.99
N ASP A 88 -6.73 -4.95 13.58
CA ASP A 88 -6.34 -3.58 13.93
C ASP A 88 -6.11 -2.73 12.67
N VAL A 89 -5.41 -3.27 11.67
CA VAL A 89 -5.18 -2.58 10.40
C VAL A 89 -6.49 -2.30 9.68
N GLU A 90 -7.38 -3.29 9.61
CA GLU A 90 -8.67 -3.12 8.97
C GLU A 90 -9.52 -2.06 9.67
N ALA A 91 -9.50 -2.05 11.01
CA ALA A 91 -10.21 -1.03 11.79
C ALA A 91 -9.69 0.38 11.48
N GLU A 92 -8.37 0.55 11.37
CA GLU A 92 -7.78 1.85 11.01
C GLU A 92 -8.15 2.30 9.59
N LEU A 93 -8.33 1.36 8.66
CA LEU A 93 -8.68 1.68 7.28
C LEU A 93 -10.17 2.02 7.07
N THR A 94 -11.03 1.67 8.02
CA THR A 94 -12.49 1.71 7.86
C THR A 94 -13.05 3.11 7.56
N ASP A 95 -12.45 4.15 8.11
CA ASP A 95 -12.92 5.53 7.87
C ASP A 95 -12.63 6.00 6.43
N THR A 96 -11.60 5.48 5.83
CA THR A 96 -11.13 5.90 4.50
C THR A 96 -11.58 4.95 3.40
N TYR A 97 -11.62 3.65 3.71
CA TYR A 97 -11.89 2.59 2.74
C TYR A 97 -12.98 1.64 3.21
N GLU A 98 -13.71 1.10 2.26
CA GLU A 98 -14.56 -0.07 2.45
C GLU A 98 -13.82 -1.29 1.96
N ILE A 99 -13.58 -2.27 2.84
CA ILE A 99 -12.90 -3.50 2.48
C ILE A 99 -13.89 -4.41 1.75
N THR A 100 -13.57 -4.75 0.51
CA THR A 100 -14.44 -5.54 -0.36
C THR A 100 -14.00 -6.99 -0.51
N ALA A 101 -12.72 -7.28 -0.30
CA ALA A 101 -12.19 -8.63 -0.38
C ALA A 101 -10.93 -8.79 0.46
N ARG A 102 -10.66 -10.02 0.86
CA ARG A 102 -9.46 -10.42 1.59
C ARG A 102 -8.92 -11.69 0.96
N VAL A 103 -7.62 -11.72 0.72
CA VAL A 103 -6.93 -12.88 0.13
C VAL A 103 -5.78 -13.25 1.04
N SER A 104 -5.83 -14.46 1.59
CA SER A 104 -4.70 -15.01 2.35
C SER A 104 -3.60 -15.42 1.38
N MET A 105 -2.39 -14.97 1.67
CA MET A 105 -1.23 -15.29 0.85
C MET A 105 -0.34 -16.23 1.65
N ASP A 106 -0.53 -17.53 1.44
CA ASP A 106 0.30 -18.55 2.06
C ASP A 106 1.65 -18.60 1.37
N THR A 107 2.56 -17.76 1.83
CA THR A 107 3.96 -17.93 1.50
C THR A 107 4.61 -18.83 2.52
N THR A 108 5.66 -19.53 2.13
CA THR A 108 6.33 -20.57 2.94
C THR A 108 6.82 -20.10 4.31
N HIS A 109 6.83 -18.82 4.60
CA HIS A 109 7.47 -18.28 5.79
C HIS A 109 6.65 -17.28 6.60
N GLU A 110 5.56 -16.73 6.06
CA GLU A 110 4.85 -15.65 6.74
C GLU A 110 3.38 -15.60 6.37
N ASP A 111 2.56 -15.24 7.36
CA ASP A 111 1.14 -15.01 7.16
C ASP A 111 0.92 -13.61 6.56
N HIS A 112 0.88 -13.52 5.25
CA HIS A 112 0.53 -12.28 4.56
C HIS A 112 -0.92 -12.31 4.12
N ARG A 113 -1.54 -11.14 4.08
CA ARG A 113 -2.89 -10.98 3.57
C ARG A 113 -2.95 -9.78 2.64
N ALA A 114 -3.57 -9.96 1.48
CA ALA A 114 -3.93 -8.83 0.62
C ALA A 114 -5.37 -8.41 0.93
N ILE A 115 -5.57 -7.10 1.05
CA ILE A 115 -6.90 -6.50 1.18
C ILE A 115 -7.19 -5.75 -0.10
N ILE A 116 -8.40 -5.92 -0.63
CA ILE A 116 -8.93 -5.06 -1.68
C ILE A 116 -9.98 -4.16 -1.05
N ALA A 117 -9.81 -2.87 -1.25
CA ALA A 117 -10.65 -1.87 -0.62
C ALA A 117 -11.05 -0.78 -1.62
N LYS A 118 -12.24 -0.26 -1.44
CA LYS A 118 -12.78 0.84 -2.25
C LYS A 118 -12.78 2.11 -1.43
N VAL A 119 -12.48 3.24 -2.05
CA VAL A 119 -12.59 4.55 -1.41
C VAL A 119 -14.03 4.79 -0.97
N ARG A 120 -14.20 5.28 0.27
CA ARG A 120 -15.51 5.66 0.79
C ARG A 120 -15.96 6.99 0.24
#